data_7439050674432ad895b5fe100e357e2f
#
_entry.id   7439050674432ad895b5fe100e357e2f
#
_cell.length_a   1.000
_cell.length_b   1.000
_cell.length_c   1.000
_cell.angle_alpha   90.00
_cell.angle_beta   90.00
_cell.angle_gamma   90.00
#
_symmetry.space_group_name_H-M   'P 1'
#
loop_
_entity.id
_entity.type
_entity.pdbx_description
1 polymer ?
#
loop_
_entity_poly.entity_id
_entity_poly.type
_entity_poly.pdbx_seq_one_letter_code
_entity_poly.pdbx_strand_id
1 'polypeptide(L)'
;MKIPFEVDLSEKVIAITGAGGVICGEFARALAACGAKVALLDINFDAAKKIADEIGDNALAVRCNCLDKASIQAAKEEVNAAFGKVNFLINGAGGNNPRATTDNETADMGGG
;
A
#
# COMPACT_ATOMS: atom_id res chain seq x y z
N MET A 1 16.83 -8.46 1.31
CA MET A 1 16.45 -9.85 1.09
C MET A 1 16.88 -10.32 -0.28
N LYS A 2 17.42 -11.49 -0.34
CA LYS A 2 17.83 -12.05 -1.62
C LYS A 2 16.83 -13.10 -2.06
N ILE A 3 16.31 -12.96 -3.27
CA ILE A 3 15.36 -13.90 -3.80
C ILE A 3 16.02 -14.72 -4.91
N PRO A 4 15.56 -15.96 -5.13
CA PRO A 4 16.19 -16.84 -6.10
C PRO A 4 15.98 -16.43 -7.56
N PHE A 5 15.10 -15.51 -7.81
CA PHE A 5 14.85 -14.98 -9.14
C PHE A 5 14.61 -13.49 -9.04
N GLU A 6 14.86 -12.79 -10.12
CA GLU A 6 14.61 -11.36 -10.12
C GLU A 6 13.13 -11.05 -10.31
N VAL A 7 12.64 -10.10 -9.53
CA VAL A 7 11.31 -9.58 -9.68
C VAL A 7 11.42 -8.10 -9.99
N ASP A 8 10.88 -7.69 -11.10
CA ASP A 8 10.94 -6.31 -11.53
C ASP A 8 9.53 -5.72 -11.49
N LEU A 9 9.32 -4.82 -10.54
CA LEU A 9 8.04 -4.14 -10.37
C LEU A 9 8.14 -2.66 -10.74
N SER A 10 9.09 -2.30 -11.57
CA SER A 10 9.46 -0.91 -11.77
C SER A 10 8.35 -0.03 -12.33
N GLU A 11 7.34 -0.62 -12.96
CA GLU A 11 6.23 0.18 -13.47
C GLU A 11 4.94 -0.07 -12.72
N LYS A 12 5.04 -0.70 -11.56
CA LYS A 12 3.85 -1.01 -10.78
C LYS A 12 3.66 -0.01 -9.66
N VAL A 13 2.42 0.35 -9.42
CA VAL A 13 2.03 1.21 -8.31
C VAL A 13 1.22 0.36 -7.35
N ILE A 14 1.68 0.23 -6.13
CA ILE A 14 1.07 -0.64 -5.15
C ILE A 14 0.65 0.19 -3.95
N ALA A 15 -0.62 0.14 -3.60
CA ALA A 15 -1.14 0.82 -2.43
C ALA A 15 -1.31 -0.19 -1.31
N ILE A 16 -0.86 0.18 -0.13
CA ILE A 16 -0.91 -0.68 1.06
C ILE A 16 -1.66 0.07 2.15
N THR A 17 -2.77 -0.49 2.62
CA THR A 17 -3.50 0.11 3.74
C THR A 17 -2.95 -0.43 5.04
N GLY A 18 -3.00 0.40 6.09
CA GLY A 18 -2.43 0.04 7.37
C GLY A 18 -0.91 -0.04 7.31
N ALA A 19 -0.31 0.72 6.42
CA ALA A 19 1.09 0.58 6.09
C ALA A 19 2.05 1.09 7.16
N GLY A 20 1.54 1.78 8.16
CA GLY A 20 2.37 2.22 9.27
C GLY A 20 2.68 1.12 10.26
N GLY A 21 2.06 -0.04 10.13
CA GLY A 21 2.35 -1.18 11.00
C GLY A 21 3.66 -1.85 10.64
N VAL A 22 4.17 -2.63 11.56
CA VAL A 22 5.50 -3.23 11.41
C VAL A 22 5.58 -4.16 10.20
N ILE A 23 4.61 -5.07 10.08
CA ILE A 23 4.65 -6.06 9.00
C ILE A 23 4.41 -5.40 7.65
N CYS A 24 3.46 -4.49 7.57
CA CYS A 24 3.19 -3.81 6.31
C CYS A 24 4.34 -2.89 5.92
N GLY A 25 5.03 -2.31 6.90
CA GLY A 25 6.21 -1.52 6.62
C GLY A 25 7.32 -2.34 6.00
N GLU A 26 7.55 -3.54 6.53
CA GLU A 26 8.54 -4.45 5.96
C GLU A 26 8.18 -4.83 4.53
N PHE A 27 6.91 -5.11 4.32
CA PHE A 27 6.42 -5.47 3.00
C PHE A 27 6.60 -4.33 2.02
N ALA A 28 6.31 -3.11 2.46
CA ALA A 28 6.48 -1.94 1.62
C ALA A 28 7.94 -1.77 1.20
N ARG A 29 8.85 -1.96 2.13
CA ARG A 29 10.28 -1.84 1.82
C ARG A 29 10.71 -2.89 0.80
N ALA A 30 10.21 -4.11 0.95
CA ALA A 30 10.54 -5.19 0.03
C ALA A 30 10.04 -4.89 -1.38
N LEU A 31 8.80 -4.42 -1.50
CA LEU A 31 8.23 -4.10 -2.80
C LEU A 31 8.97 -2.94 -3.46
N ALA A 32 9.32 -1.93 -2.69
CA ALA A 32 10.08 -0.81 -3.23
C ALA A 32 11.46 -1.26 -3.70
N ALA A 33 12.05 -2.21 -3.00
CA ALA A 33 13.34 -2.77 -3.41
C ALA A 33 13.25 -3.48 -4.75
N CYS A 34 12.06 -3.95 -5.12
CA CYS A 34 11.83 -4.55 -6.43
C CYS A 34 11.49 -3.49 -7.49
N GLY A 35 11.54 -2.24 -7.15
CA GLY A 35 11.32 -1.15 -8.09
C GLY A 35 9.92 -0.57 -8.09
N ALA A 36 9.00 -1.12 -7.30
CA ALA A 36 7.63 -0.63 -7.28
C ALA A 36 7.54 0.75 -6.65
N LYS A 37 6.54 1.49 -7.07
CA LYS A 37 6.13 2.69 -6.36
C LYS A 37 5.08 2.28 -5.35
N VAL A 38 5.27 2.67 -4.10
CA VAL A 38 4.46 2.17 -2.99
C VAL A 38 3.76 3.34 -2.32
N ALA A 39 2.45 3.27 -2.28
CA ALA A 39 1.65 4.25 -1.56
C ALA A 39 1.27 3.65 -0.21
N LEU A 40 1.67 4.33 0.85
CA LEU A 40 1.50 3.86 2.22
C LEU A 40 0.31 4.59 2.83
N LEU A 41 -0.80 3.89 2.93
CA LEU A 41 -2.05 4.47 3.39
C LEU A 41 -2.30 4.06 4.83
N ASP A 42 -2.48 5.03 5.72
CA ASP A 42 -2.73 4.75 7.12
C ASP A 42 -3.45 5.93 7.74
N ILE A 43 -4.36 5.65 8.65
CA ILE A 43 -4.99 6.71 9.41
C ILE A 43 -3.94 7.41 10.29
N ASN A 44 -2.92 6.70 10.69
CA ASN A 44 -1.77 7.28 11.37
C ASN A 44 -0.75 7.72 10.33
N PHE A 45 -0.93 8.94 9.85
CA PHE A 45 -0.07 9.47 8.79
C PHE A 45 1.40 9.49 9.21
N ASP A 46 1.69 9.83 10.45
CA ASP A 46 3.07 9.96 10.89
C ASP A 46 3.81 8.62 10.80
N ALA A 47 3.14 7.53 11.14
CA ALA A 47 3.75 6.22 11.05
C ALA A 47 4.05 5.85 9.60
N ALA A 48 3.11 6.11 8.70
CA ALA A 48 3.32 5.85 7.28
C ALA A 48 4.42 6.75 6.71
N LYS A 49 4.43 8.00 7.12
CA LYS A 49 5.41 8.96 6.64
C LYS A 49 6.83 8.55 7.02
N LYS A 50 6.98 8.03 8.23
CA LYS A 50 8.29 7.57 8.68
C LYS A 50 8.84 6.48 7.77
N ILE A 51 7.99 5.53 7.41
CA ILE A 51 8.39 4.44 6.53
C ILE A 51 8.65 4.96 5.12
N ALA A 52 7.80 5.86 4.64
CA ALA A 52 8.00 6.43 3.32
C ALA A 52 9.32 7.18 3.21
N ASP A 53 9.67 7.91 4.27
CA ASP A 53 10.93 8.63 4.28
C ASP A 53 12.14 7.69 4.23
N GLU A 54 12.01 6.54 4.89
CA GLU A 54 13.06 5.54 4.85
C GLU A 54 13.23 4.93 3.45
N ILE A 55 12.13 4.75 2.75
CA ILE A 55 12.17 4.18 1.40
C ILE A 55 12.68 5.19 0.38
N GLY A 56 12.21 6.42 0.47
CA GLY A 56 12.64 7.45 -0.45
C GLY A 56 11.64 7.75 -1.55
N ASP A 57 12.17 8.02 -2.75
CA ASP A 57 11.36 8.54 -3.85
C ASP A 57 10.28 7.59 -4.35
N ASN A 58 10.43 6.30 -4.09
CA ASN A 58 9.45 5.32 -4.55
C ASN A 58 8.32 5.10 -3.55
N ALA A 59 8.23 5.92 -2.52
CA ALA A 59 7.17 5.78 -1.53
C ALA A 59 6.47 7.10 -1.30
N LEU A 60 5.18 7.01 -1.02
CA LEU A 60 4.34 8.16 -0.71
C LEU A 60 3.44 7.80 0.46
N ALA A 61 3.43 8.61 1.49
CA ALA A 61 2.52 8.40 2.62
C ALA A 61 1.26 9.19 2.39
N VAL A 62 0.11 8.57 2.61
CA VAL A 62 -1.19 9.21 2.44
C VAL A 62 -2.05 8.87 3.64
N ARG A 63 -2.64 9.88 4.25
CA ARG A 63 -3.58 9.63 5.32
C ARG A 63 -4.86 9.05 4.74
N CYS A 64 -5.31 7.94 5.27
CA CYS A 64 -6.49 7.27 4.76
C CYS A 64 -7.21 6.54 5.87
N ASN A 65 -8.50 6.82 6.02
CA ASN A 65 -9.36 6.05 6.90
C ASN A 65 -10.06 5.00 6.06
N CYS A 66 -9.65 3.75 6.21
CA CYS A 66 -10.16 2.66 5.38
C CYS A 66 -11.61 2.31 5.65
N LEU A 67 -12.21 2.89 6.70
CA LEU A 67 -13.62 2.71 6.99
C LEU A 67 -14.49 3.77 6.33
N ASP A 68 -13.88 4.72 5.67
CA ASP A 68 -14.59 5.85 5.06
C ASP A 68 -14.33 5.86 3.56
N LYS A 69 -15.39 5.65 2.79
CA LYS A 69 -15.28 5.59 1.33
C LYS A 69 -14.74 6.89 0.74
N ALA A 70 -15.14 8.02 1.29
CA ALA A 70 -14.65 9.29 0.78
C ALA A 70 -13.16 9.44 1.02
N SER A 71 -12.68 8.96 2.17
CA SER A 71 -11.27 9.00 2.48
C SER A 71 -10.47 8.10 1.53
N ILE A 72 -11.01 6.92 1.24
CA ILE A 72 -10.37 6.00 0.30
C ILE A 72 -10.28 6.61 -1.09
N GLN A 73 -11.37 7.23 -1.53
CA GLN A 73 -11.39 7.85 -2.86
C GLN A 73 -10.40 9.01 -2.95
N ALA A 74 -10.35 9.83 -1.91
CA ALA A 74 -9.40 10.94 -1.88
C ALA A 74 -7.96 10.44 -1.89
N ALA A 75 -7.69 9.38 -1.13
CA ALA A 75 -6.35 8.81 -1.10
C ALA A 75 -5.97 8.24 -2.47
N LYS A 76 -6.90 7.56 -3.12
CA LYS A 76 -6.66 7.02 -4.45
C LYS A 76 -6.32 8.12 -5.45
N GLU A 77 -7.05 9.23 -5.38
CA GLU A 77 -6.77 10.35 -6.27
C GLU A 77 -5.40 10.95 -6.01
N GLU A 78 -5.02 11.04 -4.76
CA GLU A 78 -3.71 11.56 -4.41
C GLU A 78 -2.60 10.66 -4.94
N VAL A 79 -2.75 9.36 -4.80
CA VAL A 79 -1.77 8.40 -5.31
C VAL A 79 -1.72 8.47 -6.84
N ASN A 80 -2.86 8.55 -7.49
CA ASN A 80 -2.90 8.61 -8.94
C ASN A 80 -2.19 9.87 -9.46
N ALA A 81 -2.33 10.97 -8.75
CA ALA A 81 -1.67 12.21 -9.14
C ALA A 81 -0.16 12.11 -8.98
N ALA A 82 0.30 11.39 -7.98
CA ALA A 82 1.73 11.30 -7.69
C ALA A 82 2.42 10.21 -8.50
N PHE A 83 1.82 9.04 -8.58
CA PHE A 83 2.45 7.85 -9.15
C PHE A 83 1.76 7.31 -10.40
N GLY A 84 0.53 7.72 -10.64
CA GLY A 84 -0.27 7.13 -11.69
C GLY A 84 -1.21 6.07 -11.14
N LYS A 85 -1.80 5.32 -12.03
CA LYS A 85 -2.86 4.38 -11.68
C LYS A 85 -2.35 3.27 -10.76
N VAL A 86 -3.10 3.00 -9.70
CA VAL A 86 -2.76 1.91 -8.79
C VAL A 86 -3.01 0.57 -9.48
N ASN A 87 -2.00 -0.28 -9.49
CA ASN A 87 -2.09 -1.61 -10.09
C ASN A 87 -2.55 -2.67 -9.09
N PHE A 88 -2.10 -2.56 -7.84
CA PHE A 88 -2.41 -3.53 -6.80
C PHE A 88 -2.74 -2.83 -5.51
N LEU A 89 -3.69 -3.38 -4.78
CA LEU A 89 -4.04 -2.90 -3.45
C LEU A 89 -3.84 -4.02 -2.45
N ILE A 90 -3.03 -3.76 -1.44
CA ILE A 90 -2.80 -4.70 -0.36
C ILE A 90 -3.49 -4.14 0.87
N ASN A 91 -4.42 -4.90 1.41
CA ASN A 91 -5.20 -4.45 2.55
C ASN A 91 -4.62 -5.01 3.84
N GLY A 92 -3.77 -4.21 4.47
CA GLY A 92 -3.21 -4.58 5.76
C GLY A 92 -4.02 -4.10 6.94
N ALA A 93 -4.94 -3.16 6.70
CA ALA A 93 -5.72 -2.58 7.79
C ALA A 93 -6.68 -3.59 8.40
N GLY A 94 -7.15 -4.56 7.60
CA GLY A 94 -8.08 -5.56 8.09
C GLY A 94 -7.41 -6.86 8.52
N GLY A 95 -6.11 -6.85 8.70
CA GLY A 95 -5.35 -8.06 8.93
C GLY A 95 -5.71 -8.84 10.15
N ASN A 96 -6.35 -8.21 11.11
CA ASN A 96 -6.75 -8.90 12.34
C ASN A 96 -8.08 -9.62 12.22
N ASN A 97 -8.75 -9.49 11.10
CA ASN A 97 -10.04 -10.11 10.89
C ASN A 97 -9.93 -11.11 9.75
N PRO A 98 -9.79 -12.40 10.07
CA PRO A 98 -9.57 -13.39 9.02
C PRO A 98 -10.68 -13.45 7.99
N ARG A 99 -11.91 -13.23 8.40
CA ARG A 99 -13.02 -13.28 7.44
C ARG A 99 -12.94 -12.16 6.42
N ALA A 100 -12.62 -10.97 6.89
CA ALA A 100 -12.49 -9.85 5.99
C ALA A 100 -11.37 -10.07 4.99
N THR A 101 -10.27 -10.64 5.46
CA THR A 101 -9.11 -10.82 4.59
C THR A 101 -9.32 -11.93 3.57
N THR A 102 -10.08 -12.96 3.91
CA THR A 102 -10.15 -14.10 3.02
C THR A 102 -11.18 -13.94 1.93
N ASP A 103 -12.31 -13.32 2.25
CA ASP A 103 -13.42 -13.34 1.31
C ASP A 103 -13.57 -12.03 0.57
N ASN A 104 -13.72 -10.97 1.32
CA ASN A 104 -14.14 -9.72 0.72
C ASN A 104 -13.04 -9.06 -0.07
N GLU A 105 -11.85 -9.18 0.39
CA GLU A 105 -10.76 -8.51 -0.28
C GLU A 105 -10.49 -9.06 -1.65
N THR A 106 -10.53 -10.37 -1.76
CA THR A 106 -10.31 -11.01 -3.04
C THR A 106 -11.38 -10.61 -4.03
N ALA A 107 -12.63 -10.61 -3.58
CA ALA A 107 -13.73 -10.23 -4.43
C ALA A 107 -13.65 -8.76 -4.83
N ASP A 108 -13.34 -7.92 -3.87
CA ASP A 108 -13.26 -6.49 -4.13
C ASP A 108 -12.14 -6.15 -5.08
N MET A 109 -11.02 -6.76 -4.89
CA MET A 109 -9.89 -6.49 -5.75
C MET A 109 -10.13 -7.00 -7.15
N GLY A 110 -10.76 -8.15 -7.26
CA GLY A 110 -11.10 -8.69 -8.56
C GLY A 110 -12.20 -7.89 -9.23
N GLY A 111 -13.11 -7.36 -8.46
CA GLY A 111 -14.23 -6.60 -9.00
C GLY A 111 -13.89 -5.16 -9.25
N GLY A 112 -12.84 -4.72 -8.60
CA GLY A 112 -12.53 -3.32 -8.66
C GLY A 112 -11.59 -2.83 -9.39
#